data_8a96cf0f3d7f6c3000f55500679fe58c
#
_entry.id   8a96cf0f3d7f6c3000f55500679fe58c
#
_cell.length_a   1.000
_cell.length_b   1.000
_cell.length_c   1.000
_cell.angle_alpha   90.00
_cell.angle_beta   90.00
_cell.angle_gamma   90.00
#
_symmetry.space_group_name_H-M   'P 1'
#
loop_
_entity.id
_entity.type
_entity.pdbx_description
1 polymer ?
#
loop_
_entity_poly.entity_id
_entity_poly.type
_entity_poly.pdbx_seq_one_letter_code
_entity_poly.pdbx_strand_id
1 'polypeptide(L)'
;MKKIIIMVLTILTISEIVMADMCFHKIIITKVCDGDTIKGIVDGKEVPIRLTGIDCYETSKINRAYKQAYLNKISIEEVVKRGIQSKRILCKFLENRPNVKVKFTDTDRYDRKVGILYADNININEYMLQQGGCLVYEYKQ
;
A
#
# COMPACT_ATOMS: atom_id res chain seq x y z
N MET A 1 -35.68 -31.32 -3.76
CA MET A 1 -34.27 -31.32 -4.18
C MET A 1 -33.83 -29.97 -4.74
N LYS A 2 -34.51 -29.36 -5.72
CA LYS A 2 -34.11 -28.04 -6.27
C LYS A 2 -34.00 -26.90 -5.24
N LYS A 3 -34.92 -26.81 -4.26
CA LYS A 3 -34.86 -25.78 -3.20
C LYS A 3 -33.71 -25.94 -2.24
N ILE A 4 -33.29 -27.18 -1.93
CA ILE A 4 -32.13 -27.47 -1.05
C ILE A 4 -30.83 -27.14 -1.75
N ILE A 5 -30.71 -27.40 -3.05
CA ILE A 5 -29.52 -27.09 -3.85
C ILE A 5 -29.31 -25.57 -3.94
N ILE A 6 -30.37 -24.81 -4.16
CA ILE A 6 -30.31 -23.34 -4.21
C ILE A 6 -29.89 -22.76 -2.85
N MET A 7 -30.38 -23.31 -1.74
CA MET A 7 -30.04 -22.86 -0.39
C MET A 7 -28.56 -23.17 -0.05
N VAL A 8 -28.05 -24.32 -0.46
CA VAL A 8 -26.64 -24.68 -0.26
C VAL A 8 -25.72 -23.82 -1.10
N LEU A 9 -26.09 -23.52 -2.35
CA LEU A 9 -25.30 -22.61 -3.20
C LEU A 9 -25.24 -21.17 -2.64
N THR A 10 -26.37 -20.65 -2.10
CA THR A 10 -26.39 -19.33 -1.50
C THR A 10 -25.57 -19.25 -0.20
N ILE A 11 -25.56 -20.30 0.60
CA ILE A 11 -24.74 -20.35 1.82
C ILE A 11 -23.25 -20.40 1.47
N LEU A 12 -22.85 -21.17 0.45
CA LEU A 12 -21.45 -21.23 -0.02
C LEU A 12 -20.97 -19.87 -0.54
N THR A 13 -21.79 -19.16 -1.33
CA THR A 13 -21.39 -17.84 -1.87
C THR A 13 -21.28 -16.79 -0.77
N ILE A 14 -22.14 -16.82 0.25
CA ILE A 14 -22.07 -15.92 1.39
C ILE A 14 -20.82 -16.21 2.23
N SER A 15 -20.45 -17.48 2.42
CA SER A 15 -19.22 -17.84 3.17
C SER A 15 -17.95 -17.39 2.46
N GLU A 16 -17.87 -17.47 1.15
CA GLU A 16 -16.72 -16.98 0.37
C GLU A 16 -16.59 -15.45 0.41
N ILE A 17 -17.71 -14.73 0.35
CA ILE A 17 -17.72 -13.26 0.45
C ILE A 17 -17.28 -12.82 1.86
N VAL A 18 -17.76 -13.49 2.92
CA VAL A 18 -17.38 -13.17 4.31
C VAL A 18 -15.90 -13.49 4.56
N MET A 19 -15.39 -14.60 4.04
CA MET A 19 -13.96 -14.97 4.17
C MET A 19 -13.04 -14.03 3.38
N ALA A 20 -13.46 -13.54 2.22
CA ALA A 20 -12.71 -12.57 1.44
C ALA A 20 -12.62 -11.20 2.16
N ASP A 21 -13.66 -10.78 2.85
CA ASP A 21 -13.68 -9.52 3.62
C ASP A 21 -12.88 -9.62 4.94
N MET A 22 -12.70 -10.80 5.51
CA MET A 22 -11.89 -11.05 6.72
C MET A 22 -10.38 -10.82 6.51
N CYS A 23 -9.90 -10.76 5.27
CA CYS A 23 -8.49 -10.49 4.96
C CYS A 23 -8.14 -8.99 4.91
N PHE A 24 -9.13 -8.11 4.94
CA PHE A 24 -8.94 -6.67 4.86
C PHE A 24 -9.20 -6.00 6.20
N HIS A 25 -8.30 -5.10 6.59
CA HIS A 25 -8.47 -4.26 7.75
C HIS A 25 -8.81 -2.83 7.31
N LYS A 26 -9.83 -2.24 7.94
CA LYS A 26 -10.09 -0.81 7.78
C LYS A 26 -8.94 -0.01 8.39
N ILE A 27 -8.48 1.02 7.68
CA ILE A 27 -7.39 1.87 8.14
C ILE A 27 -7.80 3.34 8.08
N ILE A 28 -7.41 4.09 9.12
CA ILE A 28 -7.47 5.55 9.15
C ILE A 28 -6.03 6.04 8.96
N ILE A 29 -5.72 6.63 7.81
CA ILE A 29 -4.38 7.13 7.52
C ILE A 29 -4.12 8.37 8.35
N THR A 30 -3.06 8.35 9.16
CA THR A 30 -2.62 9.46 10.00
C THR A 30 -1.48 10.23 9.36
N LYS A 31 -0.65 9.58 8.54
CA LYS A 31 0.50 10.21 7.87
C LYS A 31 0.90 9.46 6.60
N VAL A 32 1.16 10.20 5.54
CA VAL A 32 1.92 9.72 4.38
C VAL A 32 3.37 10.11 4.59
N CYS A 33 4.27 9.12 4.76
CA CYS A 33 5.70 9.37 4.99
C CYS A 33 6.41 9.69 3.67
N ASP A 34 6.22 8.82 2.69
CA ASP A 34 6.71 8.93 1.31
C ASP A 34 5.73 8.22 0.36
N GLY A 35 6.14 7.94 -0.88
CA GLY A 35 5.25 7.33 -1.89
C GLY A 35 4.87 5.87 -1.64
N ASP A 36 5.56 5.18 -0.72
CA ASP A 36 5.35 3.76 -0.44
C ASP A 36 5.30 3.41 1.06
N THR A 37 5.30 4.41 1.92
CA THR A 37 5.24 4.24 3.39
C THR A 37 4.23 5.20 4.00
N ILE A 38 3.29 4.64 4.75
CA ILE A 38 2.25 5.39 5.46
C ILE A 38 2.24 5.01 6.94
N LYS A 39 1.58 5.81 7.75
CA LYS A 39 1.12 5.44 9.09
C LYS A 39 -0.39 5.50 9.13
N GLY A 40 -0.98 4.61 9.88
CA GLY A 40 -2.42 4.61 10.06
C GLY A 40 -2.87 3.81 11.26
N ILE A 41 -4.09 4.06 11.70
CA ILE A 41 -4.73 3.37 12.81
C ILE A 41 -5.45 2.14 12.25
N VAL A 42 -5.06 0.96 12.70
CA VAL A 42 -5.69 -0.33 12.42
C VAL A 42 -6.01 -0.98 13.76
N ASP A 43 -7.26 -1.38 13.96
CA ASP A 43 -7.73 -2.02 15.19
C ASP A 43 -7.36 -1.20 16.45
N GLY A 44 -7.47 0.13 16.37
CA GLY A 44 -7.20 1.07 17.46
C GLY A 44 -5.72 1.36 17.73
N LYS A 45 -4.78 0.82 16.96
CA LYS A 45 -3.34 1.05 17.11
C LYS A 45 -2.75 1.72 15.87
N GLU A 46 -1.90 2.74 16.07
CA GLU A 46 -1.13 3.32 14.98
C GLU A 46 0.03 2.39 14.60
N VAL A 47 0.08 2.02 13.33
CA VAL A 47 1.10 1.14 12.77
C VAL A 47 1.75 1.75 11.53
N PRO A 48 3.07 1.64 11.35
CA PRO A 48 3.73 1.97 10.09
C PRO A 48 3.50 0.83 9.09
N ILE A 49 3.15 1.21 7.86
CA ILE A 49 2.84 0.26 6.78
C ILE A 49 3.69 0.58 5.57
N ARG A 50 4.44 -0.41 5.10
CA ARG A 50 5.20 -0.40 3.86
C ARG A 50 4.37 -1.01 2.75
N LEU A 51 4.14 -0.29 1.68
CA LEU A 51 3.42 -0.81 0.52
C LEU A 51 4.31 -1.81 -0.24
N THR A 52 3.81 -3.04 -0.38
CA THR A 52 4.58 -4.12 -1.02
C THR A 52 4.63 -3.97 -2.54
N GLY A 53 5.69 -4.54 -3.14
CA GLY A 53 5.85 -4.61 -4.59
C GLY A 53 6.30 -3.31 -5.25
N ILE A 54 6.48 -2.23 -4.48
CA ILE A 54 6.90 -0.93 -5.00
C ILE A 54 8.08 -0.35 -4.19
N ASP A 55 8.88 0.46 -4.86
CA ASP A 55 9.95 1.26 -4.28
C ASP A 55 9.89 2.68 -4.84
N CYS A 56 9.47 3.62 -4.01
CA CYS A 56 9.42 5.02 -4.39
C CYS A 56 10.71 5.72 -3.95
N TYR A 57 11.02 6.82 -4.61
CA TYR A 57 12.19 7.61 -4.24
C TYR A 57 12.02 8.26 -2.87
N GLU A 58 13.16 8.45 -2.19
CA GLU A 58 13.18 9.09 -0.87
C GLU A 58 12.88 10.59 -0.95
N THR A 59 12.22 11.12 0.07
CA THR A 59 11.83 12.54 0.13
C THR A 59 12.90 13.46 0.73
N SER A 60 14.03 12.91 1.17
CA SER A 60 15.14 13.63 1.79
C SER A 60 16.47 12.96 1.49
N LYS A 61 17.59 13.70 1.68
CA LYS A 61 18.96 13.25 1.40
C LYS A 61 19.48 12.30 2.49
N ILE A 62 18.88 11.12 2.63
CA ILE A 62 19.31 10.05 3.52
C ILE A 62 20.17 9.02 2.77
N ASN A 63 20.84 8.11 3.48
CA ASN A 63 21.71 7.09 2.88
C ASN A 63 21.02 6.28 1.77
N ARG A 64 19.75 5.96 1.95
CA ARG A 64 18.96 5.26 0.94
C ARG A 64 18.78 6.08 -0.34
N ALA A 65 18.55 7.39 -0.22
CA ALA A 65 18.44 8.28 -1.38
C ALA A 65 19.74 8.32 -2.20
N TYR A 66 20.90 8.36 -1.56
CA TYR A 66 22.20 8.28 -2.25
C TYR A 66 22.38 6.94 -2.97
N LYS A 67 21.95 5.84 -2.35
CA LYS A 67 21.94 4.53 -3.00
C LYS A 67 21.01 4.52 -4.23
N GLN A 68 19.80 5.10 -4.13
CA GLN A 68 18.88 5.23 -5.26
C GLN A 68 19.50 6.09 -6.38
N ALA A 69 20.14 7.21 -6.05
CA ALA A 69 20.83 8.06 -7.01
C ALA A 69 21.89 7.28 -7.78
N TYR A 70 22.74 6.54 -7.08
CA TYR A 70 23.79 5.72 -7.68
C TYR A 70 23.23 4.62 -8.59
N LEU A 71 22.26 3.84 -8.11
CA LEU A 71 21.69 2.72 -8.85
C LEU A 71 20.91 3.17 -10.10
N ASN A 72 20.23 4.30 -10.01
CA ASN A 72 19.42 4.82 -11.11
C ASN A 72 20.15 5.85 -11.99
N LYS A 73 21.44 6.12 -11.70
CA LYS A 73 22.29 7.07 -12.44
C LYS A 73 21.67 8.47 -12.59
N ILE A 74 21.08 8.95 -11.51
CA ILE A 74 20.48 10.29 -11.40
C ILE A 74 21.09 11.06 -10.23
N SER A 75 20.93 12.39 -10.19
CA SER A 75 21.41 13.20 -9.08
C SER A 75 20.58 12.96 -7.80
N ILE A 76 21.18 13.26 -6.65
CA ILE A 76 20.49 13.20 -5.36
C ILE A 76 19.30 14.17 -5.30
N GLU A 77 19.45 15.32 -5.94
CA GLU A 77 18.38 16.33 -6.06
C GLU A 77 17.19 15.78 -6.85
N GLU A 78 17.46 15.05 -7.93
CA GLU A 78 16.41 14.41 -8.73
C GLU A 78 15.71 13.28 -7.96
N VAL A 79 16.45 12.50 -7.16
CA VAL A 79 15.86 11.49 -6.26
C VAL A 79 14.85 12.15 -5.32
N VAL A 80 15.27 13.17 -4.60
CA VAL A 80 14.43 13.88 -3.62
C VAL A 80 13.22 14.52 -4.29
N LYS A 81 13.41 15.15 -5.46
CA LYS A 81 12.33 15.75 -6.25
C LYS A 81 11.26 14.71 -6.62
N ARG A 82 11.68 13.54 -7.14
CA ARG A 82 10.78 12.45 -7.49
C ARG A 82 10.07 11.88 -6.26
N GLY A 83 10.78 11.73 -5.14
CA GLY A 83 10.21 11.27 -3.88
C GLY A 83 9.12 12.19 -3.36
N ILE A 84 9.36 13.52 -3.37
CA ILE A 84 8.36 14.52 -2.98
C ILE A 84 7.15 14.47 -3.92
N GLN A 85 7.37 14.28 -5.22
CA GLN A 85 6.29 14.16 -6.20
C GLN A 85 5.45 12.91 -5.95
N SER A 86 6.06 11.74 -5.75
CA SER A 86 5.36 10.49 -5.44
C SER A 86 4.53 10.63 -4.17
N LYS A 87 5.09 11.20 -3.10
CA LYS A 87 4.37 11.48 -1.86
C LYS A 87 3.15 12.38 -2.11
N ARG A 88 3.31 13.45 -2.89
CA ARG A 88 2.22 14.37 -3.22
C ARG A 88 1.11 13.68 -4.00
N ILE A 89 1.45 12.82 -4.95
CA ILE A 89 0.49 12.03 -5.72
C ILE A 89 -0.32 11.12 -4.80
N LEU A 90 0.34 10.41 -3.88
CA LEU A 90 -0.33 9.55 -2.91
C LEU A 90 -1.25 10.36 -1.97
N CYS A 91 -0.77 11.48 -1.43
CA CYS A 91 -1.59 12.36 -0.60
C CYS A 91 -2.85 12.81 -1.33
N LYS A 92 -2.69 13.33 -2.56
CA LYS A 92 -3.81 13.79 -3.38
C LYS A 92 -4.80 12.68 -3.72
N PHE A 93 -4.30 11.48 -3.99
CA PHE A 93 -5.15 10.32 -4.26
C PHE A 93 -6.02 9.97 -3.04
N LEU A 94 -5.46 10.02 -1.84
CA LEU A 94 -6.13 9.65 -0.60
C LEU A 94 -7.06 10.75 -0.04
N GLU A 95 -6.85 12.01 -0.40
CA GLU A 95 -7.52 13.19 0.18
C GLU A 95 -9.05 13.10 0.14
N ASN A 96 -9.62 12.55 -0.93
CA ASN A 96 -11.06 12.43 -1.11
C ASN A 96 -11.58 10.99 -1.02
N ARG A 97 -10.81 10.08 -0.38
CA ARG A 97 -11.14 8.65 -0.26
C ARG A 97 -11.07 8.18 1.18
N PRO A 98 -12.16 8.36 1.94
CA PRO A 98 -12.17 7.98 3.36
C PRO A 98 -12.22 6.47 3.59
N ASN A 99 -12.64 5.69 2.59
CA ASN A 99 -12.80 4.24 2.69
C ASN A 99 -11.51 3.53 2.26
N VAL A 100 -10.51 3.53 3.14
CA VAL A 100 -9.24 2.87 2.90
C VAL A 100 -9.19 1.55 3.66
N LYS A 101 -8.75 0.50 2.98
CA LYS A 101 -8.52 -0.84 3.54
C LYS A 101 -7.10 -1.29 3.25
N VAL A 102 -6.53 -2.10 4.13
CA VAL A 102 -5.23 -2.72 3.94
C VAL A 102 -5.34 -4.24 4.03
N LYS A 103 -4.66 -4.94 3.14
CA LYS A 103 -4.40 -6.37 3.23
C LYS A 103 -2.94 -6.56 3.60
N PHE A 104 -2.69 -7.05 4.82
CA PHE A 104 -1.33 -7.36 5.26
C PHE A 104 -0.80 -8.62 4.58
N THR A 105 0.45 -8.56 4.16
CA THR A 105 1.15 -9.69 3.52
C THR A 105 2.32 -10.19 4.35
N ASP A 106 2.97 -9.30 5.14
CA ASP A 106 4.16 -9.64 5.91
C ASP A 106 4.46 -8.57 7.00
N THR A 107 5.55 -8.77 7.72
CA THR A 107 6.19 -7.78 8.59
C THR A 107 7.67 -7.74 8.22
N ASP A 108 8.22 -6.54 7.96
CA ASP A 108 9.60 -6.41 7.55
C ASP A 108 10.59 -6.41 8.75
N ARG A 109 11.89 -6.42 8.44
CA ARG A 109 12.97 -6.43 9.45
C ARG A 109 13.01 -5.18 10.35
N TYR A 110 12.25 -4.15 10.03
CA TYR A 110 12.13 -2.91 10.82
C TYR A 110 10.82 -2.85 11.61
N ASP A 111 10.14 -4.01 11.74
CA ASP A 111 8.84 -4.14 12.41
C ASP A 111 7.71 -3.29 11.78
N ARG A 112 7.85 -2.92 10.49
CA ARG A 112 6.76 -2.33 9.74
C ARG A 112 5.86 -3.42 9.19
N LYS A 113 4.56 -3.22 9.27
CA LYS A 113 3.63 -4.07 8.53
C LYS A 113 3.80 -3.84 7.04
N VAL A 114 3.78 -4.93 6.27
CA VAL A 114 3.87 -4.90 4.81
C VAL A 114 2.51 -5.26 4.24
N GLY A 115 2.04 -4.52 3.24
CA GLY A 115 0.71 -4.80 2.72
C GLY A 115 0.35 -4.10 1.42
N ILE A 116 -0.85 -4.43 0.95
CA ILE A 116 -1.49 -3.82 -0.20
C ILE A 116 -2.61 -2.91 0.30
N LEU A 117 -2.59 -1.67 -0.14
CA LEU A 117 -3.56 -0.66 0.23
C LEU A 117 -4.62 -0.50 -0.87
N TYR A 118 -5.87 -0.39 -0.46
CA TYR A 118 -7.00 -0.17 -1.36
C TYR A 118 -7.82 1.03 -0.90
N ALA A 119 -8.21 1.88 -1.84
CA ALA A 119 -9.18 2.94 -1.60
C ALA A 119 -10.23 2.87 -2.71
N ASP A 120 -11.52 2.84 -2.35
CA ASP A 120 -12.63 2.67 -3.29
C ASP A 120 -12.41 1.49 -4.27
N ASN A 121 -11.90 0.36 -3.76
CA ASN A 121 -11.51 -0.85 -4.51
C ASN A 121 -10.36 -0.66 -5.53
N ILE A 122 -9.68 0.48 -5.53
CA ILE A 122 -8.50 0.71 -6.36
C ILE A 122 -7.27 0.24 -5.58
N ASN A 123 -6.45 -0.62 -6.19
CA ASN A 123 -5.16 -1.03 -5.65
C ASN A 123 -4.17 0.16 -5.73
N ILE A 124 -3.84 0.73 -4.58
CA ILE A 124 -2.97 1.91 -4.50
C ILE A 124 -1.53 1.58 -4.86
N ASN A 125 -1.06 0.38 -4.53
CA ASN A 125 0.30 -0.04 -4.88
C ASN A 125 0.48 -0.04 -6.41
N GLU A 126 -0.47 -0.59 -7.15
CA GLU A 126 -0.47 -0.55 -8.62
C GLU A 126 -0.62 0.87 -9.17
N TYR A 127 -1.50 1.67 -8.58
CA TYR A 127 -1.66 3.07 -8.96
C TYR A 127 -0.34 3.84 -8.83
N MET A 128 0.44 3.61 -7.75
CA MET A 128 1.71 4.27 -7.55
C MET A 128 2.80 3.80 -8.52
N LEU A 129 2.74 2.57 -9.02
CA LEU A 129 3.60 2.13 -10.14
C LEU A 129 3.25 2.84 -11.45
N GLN A 130 1.98 3.00 -11.74
CA GLN A 130 1.50 3.57 -13.01
C GLN A 130 1.57 5.09 -13.05
N GLN A 131 1.21 5.75 -11.96
CA GLN A 131 1.01 7.20 -11.88
C GLN A 131 1.91 7.90 -10.86
N GLY A 132 2.38 7.17 -9.86
CA GLY A 132 3.10 7.72 -8.70
C GLY A 132 4.61 7.87 -8.91
N GLY A 133 5.16 7.38 -10.00
CA GLY A 133 6.60 7.42 -10.27
C GLY A 133 7.44 6.48 -9.39
N CYS A 134 6.82 5.44 -8.83
CA CYS A 134 7.50 4.41 -8.07
C CYS A 134 7.97 3.27 -8.99
N LEU A 135 9.00 2.55 -8.58
CA LEU A 135 9.59 1.43 -9.31
C LEU A 135 9.05 0.11 -8.77
N VAL A 136 9.08 -0.93 -9.60
CA VAL A 136 8.79 -2.29 -9.15
C VAL A 136 9.87 -2.74 -8.18
N TYR A 137 9.46 -3.31 -7.05
CA TYR A 137 10.34 -3.89 -6.06
C TYR A 137 10.01 -5.35 -5.82
N GLU A 138 10.95 -6.24 -6.12
CA GLU A 138 10.87 -7.66 -5.79
C GLU A 138 11.69 -7.92 -4.53
N TYR A 139 11.04 -8.48 -3.50
CA TYR A 139 11.75 -8.97 -2.33
C TYR A 139 12.59 -10.19 -2.76
N LYS A 140 13.91 -10.05 -2.74
CA LYS A 140 14.80 -11.22 -2.86
C LYS A 140 14.59 -12.06 -1.60
N GLN A 141 14.08 -13.27 -1.80
CA GLN A 141 14.01 -14.32 -0.77
C GLN A 141 15.41 -14.74 -0.35
#